data_b563155502ab56a88b4e51b817b9af89
#
_entry.id   b563155502ab56a88b4e51b817b9af89
#
_cell.length_a   1.000
_cell.length_b   1.000
_cell.length_c   1.000
_cell.angle_alpha   90.00
_cell.angle_beta   90.00
_cell.angle_gamma   90.00
#
_symmetry.space_group_name_H-M   'P 1'
#
loop_
_entity.id
_entity.type
_entity.pdbx_description
1 polymer ?
#
loop_
_entity_poly.entity_id
_entity_poly.type
_entity_poly.pdbx_seq_one_letter_code
_entity_poly.pdbx_strand_id
1 'polypeptide(L)'
;MILNVNRILHTPGASQDFHFEMDLSDLEFGGERPVVHPVAVDGRVYNQAGVLLCELQASTTLRCVCDRCMEEFDSPKTASFSCILAEEKQDQENDDIVLLDHDEVDLADLASTAFILDMDTKTLCSEDCKGLCPGCGVNLNREACRCKK
;
A
#
# COMPACT_ATOMS: atom_id res chain seq x y z
N MET A 1 10.43 -11.20 -0.15
CA MET A 1 10.23 -12.50 0.53
C MET A 1 9.46 -13.44 -0.37
N ILE A 2 10.02 -14.60 -0.62
CA ILE A 2 9.39 -15.63 -1.44
C ILE A 2 8.83 -16.71 -0.50
N LEU A 3 7.56 -17.02 -0.64
CA LEU A 3 6.88 -18.03 0.17
C LEU A 3 6.58 -19.25 -0.70
N ASN A 4 7.01 -20.43 -0.24
CA ASN A 4 6.66 -21.67 -0.90
C ASN A 4 5.35 -22.18 -0.31
N VAL A 5 4.33 -22.35 -1.15
CA VAL A 5 2.98 -22.72 -0.74
C VAL A 5 2.62 -24.18 -1.07
N ASN A 6 3.61 -24.98 -1.45
CA ASN A 6 3.37 -26.38 -1.83
C ASN A 6 2.63 -27.16 -0.75
N ARG A 7 3.06 -27.02 0.52
CA ARG A 7 2.41 -27.70 1.65
C ARG A 7 0.95 -27.28 1.79
N ILE A 8 0.67 -25.99 1.66
CA ILE A 8 -0.68 -25.45 1.81
C ILE A 8 -1.55 -25.85 0.62
N LEU A 9 -0.96 -25.87 -0.57
CA LEU A 9 -1.65 -26.16 -1.82
C LEU A 9 -2.29 -27.55 -1.82
N HIS A 10 -1.63 -28.52 -1.20
CA HIS A 10 -2.09 -29.91 -1.18
C HIS A 10 -2.81 -30.31 0.11
N THR A 11 -3.02 -29.37 1.03
CA THR A 11 -3.69 -29.65 2.31
C THR A 11 -4.86 -28.70 2.51
N PRO A 12 -6.10 -29.12 2.16
CA PRO A 12 -7.29 -28.29 2.42
C PRO A 12 -7.40 -27.94 3.90
N GLY A 13 -7.70 -26.68 4.19
CA GLY A 13 -7.78 -26.16 5.56
C GLY A 13 -6.45 -25.73 6.15
N ALA A 14 -5.33 -25.94 5.45
CA ALA A 14 -4.03 -25.45 5.90
C ALA A 14 -3.91 -23.94 5.73
N SER A 15 -3.16 -23.31 6.61
CA SER A 15 -2.88 -21.88 6.53
C SER A 15 -1.47 -21.58 7.01
N GLN A 16 -0.91 -20.48 6.53
CA GLN A 16 0.38 -20.00 6.97
C GLN A 16 0.33 -18.47 7.07
N ASP A 17 0.66 -17.97 8.25
CA ASP A 17 0.82 -16.53 8.48
C ASP A 17 2.24 -16.10 8.10
N PHE A 18 2.37 -14.86 7.64
CA PHE A 18 3.67 -14.30 7.34
C PHE A 18 3.76 -12.86 7.85
N HIS A 19 4.98 -12.45 8.15
CA HIS A 19 5.30 -11.08 8.52
C HIS A 19 6.69 -10.74 8.03
N PHE A 20 6.84 -9.61 7.37
CA PHE A 20 8.15 -9.11 6.97
C PHE A 20 8.09 -7.59 6.80
N GLU A 21 9.27 -7.00 6.70
CA GLU A 21 9.41 -5.58 6.40
C GLU A 21 10.10 -5.42 5.05
N MET A 22 9.68 -4.42 4.30
CA MET A 22 10.30 -4.10 3.01
C MET A 22 10.69 -2.63 2.98
N ASP A 23 11.77 -2.35 2.26
CA ASP A 23 12.28 -0.99 2.09
C ASP A 23 11.83 -0.45 0.73
N LEU A 24 10.96 0.54 0.76
CA LEU A 24 10.48 1.26 -0.42
C LEU A 24 11.01 2.69 -0.46
N SER A 25 12.13 2.97 0.22
CA SER A 25 12.70 4.32 0.29
C SER A 25 13.11 4.86 -1.09
N ASP A 26 13.37 3.99 -2.05
CA ASP A 26 13.69 4.38 -3.43
C ASP A 26 12.46 4.64 -4.29
N LEU A 27 11.26 4.40 -3.74
CA LEU A 27 10.01 4.62 -4.46
C LEU A 27 9.78 6.10 -4.69
N GLU A 28 9.67 6.51 -5.95
CA GLU A 28 9.29 7.86 -6.31
C GLU A 28 7.80 7.90 -6.66
N PHE A 29 7.10 8.85 -6.08
CA PHE A 29 5.68 9.07 -6.34
C PHE A 29 5.40 10.56 -6.37
N GLY A 30 4.91 11.05 -7.50
CA GLY A 30 4.66 12.48 -7.68
C GLY A 30 5.91 13.35 -7.62
N GLY A 31 7.08 12.78 -7.98
CA GLY A 31 8.36 13.49 -7.92
C GLY A 31 9.00 13.53 -6.54
N GLU A 32 8.42 12.84 -5.58
CA GLU A 32 8.90 12.79 -4.20
C GLU A 32 9.08 11.35 -3.74
N ARG A 33 9.85 11.17 -2.67
CA ARG A 33 10.06 9.86 -2.04
C ARG A 33 9.36 9.84 -0.69
N PRO A 34 8.06 9.50 -0.66
CA PRO A 34 7.27 9.59 0.57
C PRO A 34 7.55 8.49 1.58
N VAL A 35 8.16 7.38 1.18
CA VAL A 35 8.42 6.25 2.07
C VAL A 35 9.77 6.44 2.73
N VAL A 36 9.74 6.88 4.00
CA VAL A 36 10.97 7.13 4.79
C VAL A 36 11.20 6.08 5.88
N HIS A 37 10.23 5.20 6.09
CA HIS A 37 10.29 4.12 7.08
C HIS A 37 10.05 2.79 6.40
N PRO A 38 10.54 1.66 6.97
CA PRO A 38 10.22 0.34 6.44
C PRO A 38 8.70 0.11 6.42
N VAL A 39 8.24 -0.59 5.40
CA VAL A 39 6.83 -0.96 5.27
C VAL A 39 6.65 -2.32 5.91
N ALA A 40 5.84 -2.40 6.95
CA ALA A 40 5.52 -3.66 7.62
C ALA A 40 4.42 -4.38 6.85
N VAL A 41 4.66 -5.64 6.50
CA VAL A 41 3.69 -6.46 5.78
C VAL A 41 3.32 -7.66 6.63
N ASP A 42 2.02 -7.79 6.88
CA ASP A 42 1.44 -8.91 7.61
C ASP A 42 0.39 -9.58 6.73
N GLY A 43 0.28 -10.88 6.80
CA GLY A 43 -0.75 -11.55 6.04
C GLY A 43 -0.83 -13.04 6.29
N ARG A 44 -1.68 -13.66 5.52
CA ARG A 44 -1.95 -15.08 5.62
C ARG A 44 -2.24 -15.65 4.23
N VAL A 45 -1.72 -16.86 4.00
CA VAL A 45 -2.10 -17.69 2.86
C VAL A 45 -2.83 -18.92 3.43
N TYR A 46 -4.00 -19.21 2.92
CA TYR A 46 -4.79 -20.34 3.38
C TYR A 46 -5.47 -21.06 2.23
N ASN A 47 -5.71 -22.36 2.45
CA ASN A 47 -6.39 -23.23 1.49
C ASN A 47 -7.83 -23.41 1.96
N GLN A 48 -8.78 -22.91 1.18
CA GLN A 48 -10.20 -23.07 1.44
C GLN A 48 -10.82 -23.89 0.29
N ALA A 49 -11.20 -25.13 0.60
CA ALA A 49 -11.83 -26.02 -0.36
C ALA A 49 -11.02 -26.21 -1.66
N GLY A 50 -9.70 -26.30 -1.54
CA GLY A 50 -8.80 -26.48 -2.67
C GLY A 50 -8.37 -25.20 -3.37
N VAL A 51 -8.82 -24.04 -2.89
CA VAL A 51 -8.45 -22.73 -3.43
C VAL A 51 -7.50 -22.04 -2.47
N LEU A 52 -6.34 -21.56 -2.97
CA LEU A 52 -5.41 -20.80 -2.17
C LEU A 52 -5.81 -19.33 -2.19
N LEU A 53 -6.01 -18.77 -1.01
CA LEU A 53 -6.32 -17.37 -0.83
C LEU A 53 -5.17 -16.69 -0.10
N CYS A 54 -4.79 -15.50 -0.56
CA CYS A 54 -3.76 -14.69 0.06
C CYS A 54 -4.37 -13.37 0.49
N GLU A 55 -4.24 -13.05 1.77
CA GLU A 55 -4.63 -11.76 2.31
C GLU A 55 -3.40 -11.12 2.93
N LEU A 56 -3.14 -9.87 2.58
CA LEU A 56 -2.02 -9.13 3.16
C LEU A 56 -2.39 -7.69 3.44
N GLN A 57 -1.62 -7.10 4.35
CA GLN A 57 -1.78 -5.72 4.74
C GLN A 57 -0.39 -5.11 4.88
N ALA A 58 -0.14 -4.03 4.15
CA ALA A 58 1.11 -3.29 4.20
C ALA A 58 0.86 -1.96 4.91
N SER A 59 1.66 -1.64 5.92
CA SER A 59 1.48 -0.43 6.70
C SER A 59 2.81 0.26 6.97
N THR A 60 2.78 1.59 6.92
CA THR A 60 3.91 2.44 7.25
C THR A 60 3.41 3.85 7.54
N THR A 61 4.33 4.73 7.92
CA THR A 61 4.07 6.16 8.01
C THR A 61 4.78 6.85 6.86
N LEU A 62 4.02 7.56 6.04
CA LEU A 62 4.56 8.32 4.91
C LEU A 62 4.91 9.73 5.33
N ARG A 63 5.96 10.28 4.74
CA ARG A 63 6.24 11.71 4.84
C ARG A 63 5.71 12.40 3.61
N CYS A 64 4.72 13.24 3.81
CA CYS A 64 3.95 13.86 2.73
C CYS A 64 4.06 15.37 2.79
N VAL A 65 3.82 16.01 1.65
CA VAL A 65 3.69 17.46 1.56
C VAL A 65 2.25 17.76 1.14
N CYS A 66 1.58 18.60 1.92
CA CYS A 66 0.20 18.96 1.63
C CYS A 66 0.10 19.74 0.32
N ASP A 67 -0.80 19.33 -0.55
CA ASP A 67 -0.99 19.96 -1.86
C ASP A 67 -1.61 21.37 -1.75
N ARG A 68 -2.20 21.69 -0.62
CA ARG A 68 -2.83 23.00 -0.41
C ARG A 68 -1.97 23.98 0.37
N CYS A 69 -1.45 23.57 1.53
CA CYS A 69 -0.66 24.47 2.39
C CYS A 69 0.84 24.26 2.27
N MET A 70 1.27 23.25 1.51
CA MET A 70 2.68 22.95 1.24
C MET A 70 3.50 22.61 2.49
N GLU A 71 2.85 22.21 3.58
CA GLU A 71 3.53 21.78 4.79
C GLU A 71 3.82 20.29 4.76
N GLU A 72 4.97 19.90 5.30
CA GLU A 72 5.32 18.51 5.48
C GLU A 72 4.58 17.96 6.68
N PHE A 73 4.10 16.72 6.56
CA PHE A 73 3.44 16.02 7.65
C PHE A 73 3.61 14.52 7.50
N ASP A 74 3.46 13.80 8.59
CA ASP A 74 3.50 12.34 8.60
C ASP A 74 2.07 11.81 8.47
N SER A 75 1.89 10.87 7.56
CA SER A 75 0.58 10.26 7.30
C SER A 75 0.68 8.74 7.44
N PRO A 76 -0.06 8.13 8.37
CA PRO A 76 -0.10 6.68 8.41
C PRO A 76 -0.82 6.14 7.18
N LYS A 77 -0.23 5.10 6.58
CA LYS A 77 -0.77 4.47 5.38
C LYS A 77 -0.88 2.98 5.60
N THR A 78 -2.04 2.44 5.31
CA THR A 78 -2.30 1.01 5.35
C THR A 78 -2.98 0.60 4.06
N ALA A 79 -2.38 -0.35 3.35
CA ALA A 79 -2.93 -0.91 2.13
C ALA A 79 -3.27 -2.37 2.39
N SER A 80 -4.50 -2.76 2.07
CA SER A 80 -4.95 -4.15 2.18
C SER A 80 -5.14 -4.73 0.79
N PHE A 81 -4.75 -5.98 0.62
CA PHE A 81 -4.85 -6.66 -0.65
C PHE A 81 -5.22 -8.11 -0.42
N SER A 82 -6.09 -8.64 -1.26
CA SER A 82 -6.44 -10.05 -1.26
C SER A 82 -6.45 -10.58 -2.69
N CYS A 83 -5.99 -11.80 -2.87
CA CYS A 83 -5.97 -12.43 -4.19
C CYS A 83 -6.08 -13.94 -4.07
N ILE A 84 -6.32 -14.58 -5.21
CA ILE A 84 -6.31 -16.02 -5.34
C ILE A 84 -4.97 -16.42 -5.95
N LEU A 85 -4.30 -17.41 -5.35
CA LEU A 85 -3.06 -17.96 -5.86
C LEU A 85 -3.36 -19.24 -6.63
N ALA A 86 -2.92 -19.33 -7.87
CA ALA A 86 -3.18 -20.49 -8.72
C ALA A 86 -1.97 -20.82 -9.58
N GLU A 87 -1.82 -22.09 -9.95
CA GLU A 87 -0.75 -22.52 -10.85
C GLU A 87 -1.03 -22.12 -12.29
N GLU A 88 -2.31 -22.07 -12.66
CA GLU A 88 -2.74 -21.68 -13.99
C GLU A 88 -3.89 -20.68 -13.89
N LYS A 89 -3.93 -19.75 -14.85
CA LYS A 89 -5.01 -18.78 -14.94
C LYS A 89 -6.20 -19.44 -15.60
N GLN A 90 -7.16 -19.89 -14.79
CA GLN A 90 -8.34 -20.61 -15.27
C GLN A 90 -9.43 -19.68 -15.79
N ASP A 91 -9.46 -18.44 -15.31
CA ASP A 91 -10.44 -17.44 -15.71
C ASP A 91 -9.73 -16.17 -16.11
N GLN A 92 -9.81 -15.82 -17.40
CA GLN A 92 -9.12 -14.65 -17.94
C GLN A 92 -9.79 -13.33 -17.54
N GLU A 93 -11.02 -13.39 -17.06
CA GLU A 93 -11.74 -12.20 -16.63
C GLU A 93 -11.48 -11.80 -15.17
N ASN A 94 -10.81 -12.67 -14.41
CA ASN A 94 -10.54 -12.42 -13.00
C ASN A 94 -9.13 -11.87 -12.82
N ASP A 95 -9.03 -10.56 -12.58
CA ASP A 95 -7.75 -9.88 -12.38
C ASP A 95 -7.16 -10.12 -10.99
N ASP A 96 -7.92 -10.75 -10.07
CA ASP A 96 -7.49 -11.02 -8.71
C ASP A 96 -6.72 -12.33 -8.57
N ILE A 97 -6.42 -13.00 -9.67
CA ILE A 97 -5.65 -14.24 -9.65
C ILE A 97 -4.17 -13.92 -9.89
N VAL A 98 -3.34 -14.39 -8.98
CA VAL A 98 -1.88 -14.30 -9.09
C VAL A 98 -1.34 -15.70 -9.40
N LEU A 99 -0.55 -15.80 -10.46
CA LEU A 99 0.04 -17.08 -10.86
C LEU A 99 1.24 -17.42 -9.99
N LEU A 100 1.29 -18.68 -9.56
CA LEU A 100 2.41 -19.23 -8.82
C LEU A 100 3.53 -19.64 -9.80
N ASP A 101 4.77 -19.42 -9.38
CA ASP A 101 5.95 -19.88 -10.10
C ASP A 101 6.59 -21.00 -9.28
N HIS A 102 6.50 -22.24 -9.75
CA HIS A 102 7.02 -23.42 -9.05
C HIS A 102 6.55 -23.51 -7.59
N ASP A 103 5.24 -23.29 -7.35
CA ASP A 103 4.60 -23.28 -6.03
C ASP A 103 5.14 -22.17 -5.11
N GLU A 104 5.75 -21.13 -5.68
CA GLU A 104 6.28 -20.01 -4.93
C GLU A 104 5.57 -18.71 -5.32
N VAL A 105 5.44 -17.81 -4.36
CA VAL A 105 4.91 -16.48 -4.57
C VAL A 105 5.84 -15.45 -3.93
N ASP A 106 6.10 -14.36 -4.67
CA ASP A 106 6.89 -13.25 -4.14
C ASP A 106 5.96 -12.29 -3.42
N LEU A 107 5.92 -12.39 -2.11
CA LEU A 107 5.06 -11.56 -1.27
C LEU A 107 5.48 -10.10 -1.27
N ALA A 108 6.78 -9.83 -1.39
CA ALA A 108 7.27 -8.44 -1.44
C ALA A 108 6.80 -7.76 -2.72
N ASP A 109 6.79 -8.46 -3.84
CA ASP A 109 6.29 -7.92 -5.10
C ASP A 109 4.80 -7.63 -5.03
N LEU A 110 4.01 -8.56 -4.49
CA LEU A 110 2.57 -8.37 -4.30
C LEU A 110 2.28 -7.19 -3.37
N ALA A 111 2.98 -7.12 -2.25
CA ALA A 111 2.79 -6.06 -1.27
C ALA A 111 3.18 -4.69 -1.83
N SER A 112 4.29 -4.63 -2.56
CA SER A 112 4.73 -3.38 -3.21
C SER A 112 3.70 -2.89 -4.22
N THR A 113 3.21 -3.79 -5.07
CA THR A 113 2.20 -3.46 -6.08
C THR A 113 0.92 -2.96 -5.42
N ALA A 114 0.43 -3.65 -4.40
CA ALA A 114 -0.76 -3.27 -3.67
C ALA A 114 -0.60 -1.91 -3.01
N PHE A 115 0.55 -1.66 -2.40
CA PHE A 115 0.86 -0.40 -1.74
C PHE A 115 0.87 0.76 -2.73
N ILE A 116 1.53 0.58 -3.88
CA ILE A 116 1.63 1.62 -4.91
C ILE A 116 0.25 1.94 -5.50
N LEU A 117 -0.56 0.91 -5.80
CA LEU A 117 -1.88 1.10 -6.37
C LEU A 117 -2.85 1.80 -5.42
N ASP A 118 -2.61 1.69 -4.12
CA ASP A 118 -3.46 2.31 -3.09
C ASP A 118 -3.01 3.73 -2.73
N MET A 119 -1.92 4.23 -3.30
CA MET A 119 -1.44 5.57 -3.02
C MET A 119 -2.36 6.63 -3.62
N ASP A 120 -2.65 7.66 -2.82
CA ASP A 120 -3.52 8.75 -3.24
C ASP A 120 -2.78 9.70 -4.18
N THR A 121 -3.50 10.21 -5.19
CA THR A 121 -2.96 11.21 -6.13
C THR A 121 -2.93 12.59 -5.52
N LYS A 122 -3.71 12.83 -4.48
CA LYS A 122 -3.75 14.09 -3.73
C LYS A 122 -3.40 13.84 -2.29
N THR A 123 -2.59 14.73 -1.73
CA THR A 123 -2.15 14.63 -0.35
C THR A 123 -2.54 15.89 0.39
N LEU A 124 -3.34 15.76 1.45
CA LEU A 124 -3.80 16.86 2.27
C LEU A 124 -3.43 16.58 3.73
N CYS A 125 -2.96 17.59 4.45
CA CYS A 125 -2.64 17.44 5.87
C CYS A 125 -3.92 17.22 6.71
N SER A 126 -5.05 17.72 6.23
CA SER A 126 -6.37 17.46 6.80
C SER A 126 -7.41 17.68 5.72
N GLU A 127 -8.59 17.10 5.90
CA GLU A 127 -9.72 17.30 4.99
C GLU A 127 -10.16 18.76 4.94
N ASP A 128 -9.98 19.45 6.06
CA ASP A 128 -10.36 20.86 6.22
C ASP A 128 -9.24 21.83 5.87
N CYS A 129 -8.17 21.36 5.22
CA CYS A 129 -7.02 22.22 4.88
C CYS A 129 -7.46 23.38 4.01
N LYS A 130 -7.26 24.60 4.52
CA LYS A 130 -7.62 25.84 3.83
C LYS A 130 -6.58 26.29 2.82
N GLY A 131 -5.38 25.69 2.88
CA GLY A 131 -4.30 26.02 1.96
C GLY A 131 -3.60 27.30 2.28
N LEU A 132 -2.85 27.80 1.28
CA LEU A 132 -2.14 29.07 1.35
C LEU A 132 -2.99 30.15 0.69
N CYS A 133 -2.92 31.37 1.23
CA CYS A 133 -3.58 32.50 0.59
C CYS A 133 -2.88 32.82 -0.73
N PRO A 134 -3.59 32.87 -1.86
CA PRO A 134 -2.96 33.15 -3.15
C PRO A 134 -2.41 34.59 -3.25
N GLY A 135 -2.81 35.49 -2.37
CA GLY A 135 -2.32 36.87 -2.38
C GLY A 135 -1.11 37.09 -1.47
N CYS A 136 -1.24 36.71 -0.19
CA CYS A 136 -0.19 36.99 0.79
C CYS A 136 0.64 35.78 1.18
N GLY A 137 0.24 34.56 0.77
CA GLY A 137 1.02 33.35 1.00
C GLY A 137 0.97 32.79 2.43
N VAL A 138 0.13 33.34 3.30
CA VAL A 138 0.00 32.79 4.66
C VAL A 138 -0.76 31.47 4.66
N ASN A 139 -0.43 30.62 5.62
CA ASN A 139 -1.16 29.37 5.82
C ASN A 139 -2.48 29.66 6.52
N LEU A 140 -3.58 29.53 5.79
CA LEU A 140 -4.92 29.87 6.28
C LEU A 140 -5.43 28.94 7.38
N ASN A 141 -4.74 27.82 7.63
CA ASN A 141 -5.04 26.95 8.76
C ASN A 141 -4.52 27.49 10.10
N ARG A 142 -3.50 28.36 10.04
CA ARG A 142 -2.84 28.90 11.23
C ARG A 142 -3.08 30.39 11.40
N GLU A 143 -3.17 31.12 10.31
CA GLU A 143 -3.29 32.57 10.34
C GLU A 143 -4.44 33.03 9.44
N ALA A 144 -5.01 34.15 9.77
CA ALA A 144 -5.98 34.79 8.90
C ALA A 144 -5.29 35.46 7.72
N CYS A 145 -6.00 35.58 6.61
CA CYS A 145 -5.49 36.25 5.41
C CYS A 145 -5.12 37.71 5.73
N ARG A 146 -3.93 38.12 5.33
CA ARG A 146 -3.44 39.48 5.53
C ARG A 146 -3.69 40.38 4.33
N CYS A 147 -4.27 39.83 3.28
CA CYS A 147 -4.59 40.63 2.10
C CYS A 147 -5.65 41.65 2.44
N LYS A 148 -5.39 42.88 2.11
CA LYS A 148 -6.39 43.96 2.17
C LYS A 148 -7.16 43.94 0.86
N LYS A 149 -8.47 43.76 0.97
CA LYS A 149 -9.35 43.86 -0.18
C LYS A 149 -10.09 45.17 -0.15
#